data_54dface642b44e1edf5e11f5fe58c487
#
_entry.id   54dface642b44e1edf5e11f5fe58c487
#
_cell.length_a   1.000
_cell.length_b   1.000
_cell.length_c   1.000
_cell.angle_alpha   90.00
_cell.angle_beta   90.00
_cell.angle_gamma   90.00
#
_symmetry.space_group_name_H-M   'P 1'
#
loop_
_entity.id
_entity.type
_entity.pdbx_description
1 polymer ?
#
loop_
_entity_poly.entity_id
_entity_poly.type
_entity_poly.pdbx_seq_one_letter_code
_entity_poly.pdbx_strand_id
1 'polypeptide(L)'
;AVKLVDTYSIIIKSRTVLQQVIDDLNLVIDYDLLYKRVTVSDVDTTQVIKIAVQDPNPQAAQIICNQITAVAPGIIMDKVEAGSVKVIESASLPGKPVSPRTLRTTALGMMLAMVVCVGIVVLRMLLNNKINTEEDVEKYLGLPVLGVIPKTTGGKN
;
A
#
# COMPACT_ATOMS: atom_id res chain seq x y z
N ALA A 1 2.42 -31.12 -4.83
CA ALA A 1 3.41 -30.24 -4.16
C ALA A 1 2.74 -28.97 -3.59
N VAL A 2 1.85 -28.32 -4.32
CA VAL A 2 1.16 -27.08 -3.88
C VAL A 2 0.37 -27.25 -2.57
N LYS A 3 -0.32 -28.37 -2.38
CA LYS A 3 -1.13 -28.62 -1.17
C LYS A 3 -0.35 -28.70 0.15
N LEU A 4 0.91 -29.09 0.11
CA LEU A 4 1.75 -29.18 1.33
C LEU A 4 2.17 -27.77 1.80
N VAL A 5 2.52 -26.89 0.90
CA VAL A 5 2.89 -25.51 1.22
C VAL A 5 1.71 -24.75 1.83
N ASP A 6 0.51 -24.92 1.27
CA ASP A 6 -0.71 -24.33 1.83
C ASP A 6 -0.96 -24.84 3.27
N THR A 7 -0.82 -26.14 3.49
CA THR A 7 -0.98 -26.75 4.80
C THR A 7 0.03 -26.19 5.82
N TYR A 8 1.29 -26.09 5.44
CA TYR A 8 2.34 -25.53 6.31
C TYR A 8 2.11 -24.05 6.59
N SER A 9 1.66 -23.29 5.60
CA SER A 9 1.31 -21.88 5.78
C SER A 9 0.19 -21.69 6.81
N ILE A 10 -0.83 -22.55 6.76
CA ILE A 10 -1.93 -22.53 7.73
C ILE A 10 -1.41 -22.88 9.14
N ILE A 11 -0.54 -23.89 9.26
CA ILE A 11 0.02 -24.30 10.55
C ILE A 11 0.90 -23.20 11.14
N ILE A 12 1.80 -22.59 10.34
CA ILE A 12 2.68 -21.50 10.77
C ILE A 12 1.87 -20.30 11.27
N LYS A 13 0.76 -19.99 10.63
CA LYS A 13 -0.15 -18.91 11.06
C LYS A 13 -1.18 -19.34 12.08
N SER A 14 -1.15 -20.59 12.54
CA SER A 14 -2.10 -21.08 13.52
C SER A 14 -1.93 -20.39 14.88
N ARG A 15 -3.02 -20.39 15.66
CA ARG A 15 -3.01 -19.85 17.01
C ARG A 15 -1.96 -20.53 17.90
N THR A 16 -1.74 -21.83 17.71
CA THR A 16 -0.77 -22.61 18.48
C THR A 16 0.64 -22.06 18.30
N VAL A 17 1.08 -21.81 17.05
CA VAL A 17 2.43 -21.30 16.77
C VAL A 17 2.56 -19.83 17.19
N LEU A 18 1.63 -18.97 16.79
CA LEU A 18 1.76 -17.53 17.04
C LEU A 18 1.56 -17.18 18.52
N GLN A 19 0.69 -17.89 19.24
CA GLN A 19 0.52 -17.69 20.69
C GLN A 19 1.77 -18.13 21.44
N GLN A 20 2.37 -19.26 21.08
CA GLN A 20 3.63 -19.69 21.70
C GLN A 20 4.75 -18.66 21.47
N VAL A 21 4.84 -18.07 20.28
CA VAL A 21 5.83 -16.99 19.99
C VAL A 21 5.56 -15.76 20.85
N ILE A 22 4.30 -15.36 21.05
CA ILE A 22 3.92 -14.25 21.92
C ILE A 22 4.35 -14.54 23.36
N ASP A 23 4.07 -15.73 23.85
CA ASP A 23 4.38 -16.15 25.22
C ASP A 23 5.91 -16.26 25.45
N ASP A 24 6.62 -16.89 24.52
CA ASP A 24 8.09 -17.07 24.59
C ASP A 24 8.84 -15.73 24.59
N LEU A 25 8.37 -14.76 23.81
CA LEU A 25 9.01 -13.43 23.70
C LEU A 25 8.38 -12.39 24.63
N ASN A 26 7.39 -12.77 25.46
CA ASN A 26 6.62 -11.86 26.32
C ASN A 26 6.12 -10.61 25.57
N LEU A 27 5.57 -10.79 24.37
CA LEU A 27 5.11 -9.68 23.55
C LEU A 27 3.80 -9.09 24.10
N VAL A 28 3.74 -7.77 24.21
CA VAL A 28 2.53 -7.04 24.62
C VAL A 28 1.64 -6.79 23.39
N ILE A 29 1.36 -7.85 22.63
CA ILE A 29 0.49 -7.79 21.44
C ILE A 29 -0.47 -8.98 21.46
N ASP A 30 -1.65 -8.77 20.87
CA ASP A 30 -2.64 -9.83 20.73
C ASP A 30 -2.35 -10.70 19.50
N TYR A 31 -2.83 -11.95 19.52
CA TYR A 31 -2.74 -12.90 18.42
C TYR A 31 -3.19 -12.30 17.08
N ASP A 32 -4.34 -11.61 17.06
CA ASP A 32 -4.91 -11.06 15.84
C ASP A 32 -4.01 -9.98 15.19
N LEU A 33 -3.28 -9.23 16.02
CA LEU A 33 -2.33 -8.24 15.54
C LEU A 33 -1.08 -8.92 14.94
N LEU A 34 -0.54 -9.93 15.62
CA LEU A 34 0.60 -10.71 15.11
C LEU A 34 0.22 -11.44 13.83
N TYR A 35 -0.96 -12.05 13.77
CA TYR A 35 -1.47 -12.75 12.60
C TYR A 35 -1.50 -11.87 11.33
N LYS A 36 -1.89 -10.59 11.48
CA LYS A 36 -1.90 -9.61 10.38
C LYS A 36 -0.50 -9.17 9.95
N ARG A 37 0.46 -9.18 10.88
CA ARG A 37 1.86 -8.80 10.63
C ARG A 37 2.70 -9.90 10.02
N VAL A 38 2.29 -11.17 10.17
CA VAL A 38 2.98 -12.33 9.63
C VAL A 38 2.43 -12.69 8.25
N THR A 39 3.30 -12.73 7.26
CA THR A 39 2.99 -13.19 5.91
C THR A 39 3.79 -14.45 5.63
N VAL A 40 3.12 -15.48 5.18
CA VAL A 40 3.74 -16.74 4.75
C VAL A 40 3.43 -16.92 3.27
N SER A 41 4.44 -17.17 2.47
CA SER A 41 4.33 -17.36 1.02
C SER A 41 5.28 -18.46 0.56
N ASP A 42 4.98 -19.08 -0.56
CA ASP A 42 5.87 -19.96 -1.28
C ASP A 42 6.90 -19.17 -2.11
N VAL A 43 7.96 -19.82 -2.46
CA VAL A 43 8.97 -19.28 -3.39
C VAL A 43 8.86 -20.06 -4.71
N ASP A 44 8.25 -19.43 -5.73
CA ASP A 44 8.23 -19.85 -7.12
C ASP A 44 7.99 -21.36 -7.36
N THR A 45 6.84 -21.89 -7.05
CA THR A 45 6.51 -23.32 -7.26
C THR A 45 7.46 -24.34 -6.60
N THR A 46 8.33 -23.88 -5.70
CA THR A 46 9.21 -24.74 -4.91
C THR A 46 8.53 -25.19 -3.60
N GLN A 47 9.18 -26.11 -2.87
CA GLN A 47 8.75 -26.50 -1.53
C GLN A 47 9.33 -25.58 -0.42
N VAL A 48 9.89 -24.43 -0.81
CA VAL A 48 10.47 -23.46 0.11
C VAL A 48 9.40 -22.48 0.55
N ILE A 49 9.27 -22.31 1.87
CA ILE A 49 8.35 -21.38 2.50
C ILE A 49 9.13 -20.17 2.96
N LYS A 50 8.66 -19.00 2.57
CA LYS A 50 9.16 -17.70 3.00
C LYS A 50 8.25 -17.13 4.07
N ILE A 51 8.81 -16.84 5.23
CA ILE A 51 8.12 -16.15 6.32
C ILE A 51 8.61 -14.69 6.34
N ALA A 52 7.68 -13.74 6.38
CA ALA A 52 7.97 -12.33 6.50
C ALA A 52 7.14 -11.73 7.63
N VAL A 53 7.77 -10.94 8.48
CA VAL A 53 7.14 -10.25 9.60
C VAL A 53 7.25 -8.74 9.37
N GLN A 54 6.14 -8.01 9.51
CA GLN A 54 6.08 -6.57 9.40
C GLN A 54 5.96 -5.95 10.78
N ASP A 55 6.95 -5.17 11.18
CA ASP A 55 6.93 -4.42 12.44
C ASP A 55 7.55 -3.04 12.23
N PRO A 56 7.10 -1.99 12.95
CA PRO A 56 7.74 -0.67 12.93
C PRO A 56 9.21 -0.71 13.35
N ASN A 57 9.56 -1.64 14.26
CA ASN A 57 10.94 -1.89 14.67
C ASN A 57 11.51 -3.09 13.91
N PRO A 58 12.51 -2.91 13.04
CA PRO A 58 13.09 -4.00 12.25
C PRO A 58 13.77 -5.08 13.11
N GLN A 59 14.31 -4.71 14.27
CA GLN A 59 14.92 -5.67 15.20
C GLN A 59 13.85 -6.57 15.82
N ALA A 60 12.70 -6.00 16.21
CA ALA A 60 11.57 -6.77 16.71
C ALA A 60 11.03 -7.72 15.64
N ALA A 61 10.88 -7.26 14.39
CA ALA A 61 10.49 -8.09 13.27
C ALA A 61 11.43 -9.28 13.07
N GLN A 62 12.74 -9.08 13.18
CA GLN A 62 13.75 -10.14 13.07
C GLN A 62 13.63 -11.16 14.20
N ILE A 63 13.49 -10.71 15.44
CA ILE A 63 13.38 -11.57 16.62
C ILE A 63 12.10 -12.43 16.50
N ILE A 64 10.97 -11.82 16.15
CA ILE A 64 9.70 -12.53 15.97
C ILE A 64 9.82 -13.56 14.82
N CYS A 65 10.40 -13.19 13.71
CA CYS A 65 10.57 -14.10 12.57
C CYS A 65 11.47 -15.28 12.92
N ASN A 66 12.59 -15.06 13.61
CA ASN A 66 13.48 -16.12 14.08
C ASN A 66 12.77 -17.06 15.08
N GLN A 67 11.97 -16.52 15.99
CA GLN A 67 11.21 -17.34 16.94
C GLN A 67 10.15 -18.18 16.24
N ILE A 68 9.41 -17.63 15.27
CA ILE A 68 8.47 -18.40 14.44
C ILE A 68 9.21 -19.54 13.75
N THR A 69 10.39 -19.27 13.18
CA THR A 69 11.19 -20.28 12.48
C THR A 69 11.75 -21.36 13.42
N ALA A 70 11.96 -21.05 14.67
CA ALA A 70 12.40 -22.02 15.69
C ALA A 70 11.25 -22.92 16.18
N VAL A 71 10.06 -22.34 16.39
CA VAL A 71 8.88 -23.03 16.95
C VAL A 71 8.11 -23.84 15.90
N ALA A 72 7.92 -23.27 14.70
CA ALA A 72 7.08 -23.87 13.67
C ALA A 72 7.46 -25.29 13.24
N PRO A 73 8.75 -25.65 13.03
CA PRO A 73 9.12 -27.01 12.62
C PRO A 73 8.68 -28.09 13.58
N GLY A 74 8.80 -27.84 14.91
CA GLY A 74 8.37 -28.78 15.93
C GLY A 74 6.86 -29.06 15.87
N ILE A 75 6.06 -28.02 15.72
CA ILE A 75 4.60 -28.13 15.63
C ILE A 75 4.16 -28.75 14.30
N ILE A 76 4.85 -28.45 13.20
CA ILE A 76 4.57 -29.07 11.89
C ILE A 76 4.83 -30.57 11.95
N MET A 77 5.95 -30.99 12.52
CA MET A 77 6.29 -32.42 12.63
C MET A 77 5.32 -33.18 13.56
N ASP A 78 4.79 -32.53 14.58
CA ASP A 78 3.79 -33.12 15.51
C ASP A 78 2.40 -33.21 14.84
N LYS A 79 2.02 -32.27 14.01
CA LYS A 79 0.68 -32.17 13.41
C LYS A 79 0.54 -32.86 12.05
N VAL A 80 1.62 -32.95 11.33
CA VAL A 80 1.68 -33.54 9.99
C VAL A 80 2.75 -34.62 10.05
N GLU A 81 2.41 -35.86 9.79
CA GLU A 81 3.40 -36.95 9.65
C GLU A 81 4.35 -36.70 8.46
N ALA A 82 4.86 -35.48 8.42
CA ALA A 82 5.74 -34.99 7.35
C ALA A 82 7.19 -35.33 7.68
N GLY A 83 7.94 -35.63 6.66
CA GLY A 83 9.39 -35.70 6.76
C GLY A 83 10.00 -34.42 7.35
N SER A 84 11.28 -34.43 7.65
CA SER A 84 11.98 -33.34 8.32
C SER A 84 11.78 -31.95 7.66
N VAL A 85 11.27 -31.00 8.42
CA VAL A 85 11.28 -29.57 8.07
C VAL A 85 12.63 -28.99 8.49
N LYS A 86 13.39 -28.44 7.53
CA LYS A 86 14.70 -27.85 7.78
C LYS A 86 14.67 -26.34 7.53
N VAL A 87 15.18 -25.58 8.51
CA VAL A 87 15.42 -24.14 8.33
C VAL A 87 16.60 -23.97 7.37
N ILE A 88 16.37 -23.24 6.26
CA ILE A 88 17.37 -23.00 5.22
C ILE A 88 18.16 -21.72 5.55
N GLU A 89 17.48 -20.67 5.98
CA GLU A 89 18.07 -19.37 6.23
C GLU A 89 17.39 -18.69 7.43
N SER A 90 18.17 -18.05 8.28
CA SER A 90 17.67 -17.24 9.39
C SER A 90 17.19 -15.88 8.90
N ALA A 91 16.30 -15.23 9.66
CA ALA A 91 15.77 -13.92 9.30
C ALA A 91 16.87 -12.86 9.21
N SER A 92 16.98 -12.20 8.06
CA SER A 92 17.89 -11.07 7.83
C SER A 92 17.18 -9.74 8.01
N LEU A 93 17.90 -8.73 8.52
CA LEU A 93 17.37 -7.36 8.62
C LEU A 93 17.31 -6.73 7.23
N PRO A 94 16.14 -6.29 6.75
CA PRO A 94 16.08 -5.52 5.52
C PRO A 94 16.75 -4.16 5.71
N GLY A 95 17.72 -3.84 4.85
CA GLY A 95 18.41 -2.54 4.89
C GLY A 95 17.54 -1.33 4.50
N LYS A 96 16.31 -1.55 4.05
CA LYS A 96 15.36 -0.50 3.68
C LYS A 96 13.95 -0.86 4.12
N PRO A 97 13.13 0.12 4.56
CA PRO A 97 11.72 -0.10 4.88
C PRO A 97 10.96 -0.59 3.63
N VAL A 98 10.15 -1.62 3.78
CA VAL A 98 9.34 -2.19 2.70
C VAL A 98 7.94 -1.56 2.60
N SER A 99 7.51 -0.85 3.64
CA SER A 99 6.21 -0.17 3.72
C SER A 99 6.27 1.00 4.71
N PRO A 100 5.51 2.09 4.51
CA PRO A 100 4.71 2.38 3.33
C PRO A 100 5.56 2.78 2.10
N ARG A 101 5.08 2.45 0.90
CA ARG A 101 5.71 2.92 -0.36
C ARG A 101 5.31 4.37 -0.60
N THR A 102 5.89 5.28 0.15
CA THR A 102 5.57 6.72 0.15
C THR A 102 5.55 7.33 -1.24
N LEU A 103 6.54 7.01 -2.07
CA LEU A 103 6.63 7.52 -3.44
C LEU A 103 5.39 7.18 -4.29
N ARG A 104 4.91 5.93 -4.20
CA ARG A 104 3.73 5.48 -4.96
C ARG A 104 2.45 6.14 -4.46
N THR A 105 2.29 6.26 -3.14
CA THR A 105 1.12 6.89 -2.53
C THR A 105 1.08 8.39 -2.82
N THR A 106 2.22 9.07 -2.77
CA THR A 106 2.33 10.50 -3.10
C THR A 106 2.06 10.75 -4.59
N ALA A 107 2.58 9.92 -5.49
CA ALA A 107 2.30 10.03 -6.92
C ALA A 107 0.81 9.86 -7.24
N LEU A 108 0.13 8.90 -6.59
CA LEU A 108 -1.30 8.69 -6.74
C LEU A 108 -2.10 9.90 -6.22
N GLY A 109 -1.73 10.44 -5.07
CA GLY A 109 -2.35 11.64 -4.50
C GLY A 109 -2.19 12.87 -5.40
N MET A 110 -1.01 13.06 -5.97
CA MET A 110 -0.74 14.18 -6.90
C MET A 110 -1.57 14.07 -8.18
N MET A 111 -1.69 12.86 -8.73
CA MET A 111 -2.53 12.62 -9.93
C MET A 111 -4.01 12.95 -9.64
N LEU A 112 -4.53 12.52 -8.50
CA LEU A 112 -5.90 12.82 -8.10
C LEU A 112 -6.13 14.33 -7.93
N ALA A 113 -5.20 15.03 -7.28
CA ALA A 113 -5.27 16.49 -7.10
C ALA A 113 -5.28 17.23 -8.45
N MET A 114 -4.48 16.78 -9.41
CA MET A 114 -4.45 17.37 -10.76
C MET A 114 -5.80 17.24 -11.47
N VAL A 115 -6.43 16.07 -11.40
CA VAL A 115 -7.76 15.84 -11.98
C VAL A 115 -8.82 16.76 -11.36
N VAL A 116 -8.79 16.92 -10.03
CA VAL A 116 -9.72 17.82 -9.33
C VAL A 116 -9.49 19.28 -9.74
N CYS A 117 -8.23 19.74 -9.84
CA CYS A 117 -7.92 21.09 -10.28
C CYS A 117 -8.43 21.39 -11.69
N VAL A 118 -8.17 20.48 -12.64
CA VAL A 118 -8.68 20.60 -14.02
C VAL A 118 -10.21 20.64 -14.04
N GLY A 119 -10.87 19.80 -13.26
CA GLY A 119 -12.33 19.79 -13.13
C GLY A 119 -12.90 21.12 -12.64
N ILE A 120 -12.26 21.74 -11.64
CA ILE A 120 -12.67 23.05 -11.12
C ILE A 120 -12.49 24.15 -12.17
N VAL A 121 -11.39 24.13 -12.92
CA VAL A 121 -11.14 25.10 -13.98
C VAL A 121 -12.17 24.99 -15.09
N VAL A 122 -12.45 23.77 -15.55
CA VAL A 122 -13.48 23.52 -16.58
C VAL A 122 -14.86 23.94 -16.08
N LEU A 123 -15.22 23.62 -14.84
CA LEU A 123 -16.48 24.02 -14.26
C LEU A 123 -16.62 25.54 -14.18
N ARG A 124 -15.56 26.25 -13.77
CA ARG A 124 -15.53 27.72 -13.78
C ARG A 124 -15.65 28.30 -15.18
N MET A 125 -15.04 27.67 -16.17
CA MET A 125 -15.11 28.11 -17.56
C MET A 125 -16.55 27.95 -18.12
N LEU A 126 -17.20 26.83 -17.81
CA LEU A 126 -18.60 26.56 -18.21
C LEU A 126 -19.61 27.48 -17.52
N LEU A 127 -19.37 27.84 -16.26
CA LEU A 127 -20.23 28.74 -15.47
C LEU A 127 -19.99 30.21 -15.77
N ASN A 128 -18.86 30.54 -16.43
CA ASN A 128 -18.51 31.93 -16.75
C ASN A 128 -19.15 32.34 -18.09
N ASN A 129 -20.47 32.52 -18.08
CA ASN A 129 -21.26 33.02 -19.22
C ASN A 129 -21.05 34.53 -19.50
N LYS A 130 -19.86 35.08 -19.19
CA LYS A 130 -19.56 36.46 -19.56
C LYS A 130 -19.13 36.51 -21.02
N ILE A 131 -19.89 37.28 -21.82
CA ILE A 131 -19.55 37.65 -23.17
C ILE A 131 -18.32 38.57 -23.09
N ASN A 132 -17.14 38.04 -23.40
CA ASN A 132 -15.87 38.78 -23.30
C ASN A 132 -15.21 39.04 -24.67
N THR A 133 -15.68 38.34 -25.68
CA THR A 133 -15.09 38.41 -27.04
C THR A 133 -16.13 38.92 -28.05
N GLU A 134 -15.65 39.61 -29.10
CA GLU A 134 -16.49 40.06 -30.22
C GLU A 134 -17.21 38.90 -30.89
N GLU A 135 -16.58 37.75 -31.00
CA GLU A 135 -17.13 36.51 -31.53
C GLU A 135 -18.30 35.98 -30.71
N ASP A 136 -18.28 36.17 -29.38
CA ASP A 136 -19.36 35.77 -28.48
C ASP A 136 -20.62 36.63 -28.72
N VAL A 137 -20.46 37.92 -29.00
CA VAL A 137 -21.57 38.84 -29.29
C VAL A 137 -22.26 38.45 -30.61
N GLU A 138 -21.48 38.14 -31.62
CA GLU A 138 -22.01 37.75 -32.94
C GLU A 138 -22.74 36.40 -32.88
N LYS A 139 -22.16 35.44 -32.11
CA LYS A 139 -22.69 34.09 -31.95
C LYS A 139 -23.98 34.03 -31.11
N TYR A 140 -24.06 34.80 -30.03
CA TYR A 140 -25.20 34.76 -29.11
C TYR A 140 -26.31 35.77 -29.46
N LEU A 141 -25.98 36.90 -30.08
CA LEU A 141 -26.92 37.97 -30.42
C LEU A 141 -27.30 38.00 -31.91
N GLY A 142 -26.50 37.34 -32.77
CA GLY A 142 -26.73 37.31 -34.21
C GLY A 142 -26.61 38.68 -34.90
N LEU A 143 -25.91 39.62 -34.23
CA LEU A 143 -25.74 40.99 -34.72
C LEU A 143 -24.25 41.24 -35.07
N PRO A 144 -23.95 41.83 -36.25
CA PRO A 144 -22.58 42.16 -36.59
C PRO A 144 -22.04 43.26 -35.68
N VAL A 145 -20.80 43.05 -35.16
CA VAL A 145 -20.10 44.06 -34.34
C VAL A 145 -19.64 45.24 -35.23
N LEU A 146 -20.22 46.40 -35.04
CA LEU A 146 -19.90 47.60 -35.82
C LEU A 146 -18.66 48.37 -35.33
N GLY A 147 -18.15 48.04 -34.12
CA GLY A 147 -16.93 48.68 -33.59
C GLY A 147 -16.69 48.34 -32.15
N VAL A 148 -15.42 48.39 -31.73
CA VAL A 148 -14.93 48.13 -30.37
C VAL A 148 -14.41 49.41 -29.77
N ILE A 149 -14.91 49.75 -28.60
CA ILE A 149 -14.39 50.92 -27.84
C ILE A 149 -13.35 50.39 -26.84
N PRO A 150 -12.05 50.65 -27.04
CA PRO A 150 -11.04 50.18 -26.10
C PRO A 150 -11.18 50.91 -24.75
N LYS A 151 -11.16 50.13 -23.66
CA LYS A 151 -11.17 50.70 -22.33
C LYS A 151 -9.81 51.36 -22.05
N THR A 152 -9.73 52.67 -22.11
CA THR A 152 -8.54 53.39 -21.70
C THR A 152 -8.36 53.26 -20.21
N THR A 153 -7.34 52.51 -19.78
CA THR A 153 -6.90 52.48 -18.40
C THR A 153 -6.25 53.82 -18.09
N GLY A 154 -7.00 54.73 -17.49
CA GLY A 154 -6.46 56.01 -17.06
C GLY A 154 -5.28 55.78 -16.13
N GLY A 155 -4.09 56.20 -16.53
CA GLY A 155 -2.91 56.20 -15.68
C GLY A 155 -3.18 57.09 -14.46
N LYS A 156 -3.06 56.53 -13.31
CA LYS A 156 -2.88 57.32 -12.08
C LYS A 156 -1.43 57.75 -11.99
N ASN A 157 -1.18 59.06 -12.14
CA ASN A 157 0.02 59.71 -11.64
C ASN A 157 0.00 59.63 -10.09
#